data_9c883947d25f2ee9564ac3f62d630869
#
_entry.id   9c883947d25f2ee9564ac3f62d630869
#
_cell.length_a   1.000
_cell.length_b   1.000
_cell.length_c   1.000
_cell.angle_alpha   90.00
_cell.angle_beta   90.00
_cell.angle_gamma   90.00
#
_symmetry.space_group_name_H-M   'P 1'
#
loop_
_entity.id
_entity.type
_entity.pdbx_description
1 polymer ?
#
loop_
_entity_poly.entity_id
_entity_poly.type
_entity_poly.pdbx_seq_one_letter_code
_entity_poly.pdbx_strand_id
1 'polypeptide(L)'
;DRSRGLGDVYKRQDKRLPNAGVQLNREHRLYQADWLMRFYKFDATELIDEAHPFLDPELDPKANWALSNLDIFPVEVNTTNLEMLLRVPGIGPRGARNIIRARRSTCLREPELRKLGIAFKRARYFITCTGKYQGCDAEFNPNALRAKLAALADRIFAADGCMASFT
;
A
#
# COMPACT_ATOMS: atom_id res chain seq x y z
N ASP A 1 2.13 -20.30 -39.18
CA ASP A 1 1.96 -20.09 -37.76
C ASP A 1 2.03 -18.60 -37.38
N ARG A 2 0.88 -17.92 -37.46
CA ARG A 2 0.77 -16.49 -37.12
C ARG A 2 -0.52 -16.20 -36.35
N SER A 3 -0.83 -17.01 -35.33
CA SER A 3 -2.02 -16.84 -34.50
C SER A 3 -1.78 -15.97 -33.24
N ARG A 4 -0.64 -15.28 -33.16
CA ARG A 4 -0.38 -14.32 -32.07
C ARG A 4 -1.15 -13.03 -32.33
N GLY A 5 -2.23 -12.81 -31.60
CA GLY A 5 -3.02 -11.58 -31.65
C GLY A 5 -4.49 -11.73 -32.00
N LEU A 6 -4.92 -12.89 -32.49
CA LEU A 6 -6.32 -13.10 -32.86
C LEU A 6 -7.28 -13.20 -31.66
N GLY A 7 -6.79 -13.65 -30.50
CA GLY A 7 -7.60 -13.78 -29.28
C GLY A 7 -8.17 -12.46 -28.77
N ASP A 8 -7.39 -11.39 -28.87
CA ASP A 8 -7.81 -10.07 -28.38
C ASP A 8 -8.80 -9.37 -29.34
N VAL A 9 -8.64 -9.61 -30.65
CA VAL A 9 -9.54 -9.06 -31.69
C VAL A 9 -10.92 -9.71 -31.59
N TYR A 10 -10.98 -11.03 -31.39
CA TYR A 10 -12.24 -11.75 -31.24
C TYR A 10 -12.99 -11.39 -29.96
N LYS A 11 -12.29 -11.18 -28.83
CA LYS A 11 -12.91 -10.74 -27.58
C LYS A 11 -13.63 -9.40 -27.69
N ARG A 12 -13.15 -8.50 -28.55
CA ARG A 12 -13.78 -7.19 -28.77
C ARG A 12 -14.97 -7.21 -29.71
N GLN A 13 -15.15 -8.29 -30.48
CA GLN A 13 -16.21 -8.40 -31.51
C GLN A 13 -17.46 -9.11 -31.00
N ASP A 14 -17.41 -9.89 -29.94
CA ASP A 14 -18.58 -10.57 -29.39
C ASP A 14 -19.42 -9.59 -28.52
N LYS A 15 -20.57 -9.20 -29.09
CA LYS A 15 -21.54 -8.30 -28.46
C LYS A 15 -22.13 -8.84 -27.13
N ARG A 16 -21.94 -10.12 -26.85
CA ARG A 16 -22.36 -10.76 -25.58
C ARG A 16 -21.39 -10.53 -24.45
N LEU A 17 -20.16 -10.12 -24.75
CA LEU A 17 -19.21 -9.73 -23.72
C LEU A 17 -19.57 -8.35 -23.17
N PRO A 18 -19.60 -8.16 -21.85
CA PRO A 18 -19.87 -6.86 -21.26
C PRO A 18 -18.84 -5.85 -21.78
N ASN A 19 -19.34 -4.80 -22.43
CA ASN A 19 -18.54 -3.69 -22.96
C ASN A 19 -17.99 -2.77 -21.85
N ALA A 20 -17.94 -3.23 -20.60
CA ALA A 20 -17.28 -2.54 -19.52
C ALA A 20 -15.77 -2.54 -19.81
N GLY A 21 -15.27 -1.44 -20.33
CA GLY A 21 -13.84 -1.20 -20.39
C GLY A 21 -13.25 -1.51 -19.02
N VAL A 22 -12.17 -2.32 -18.99
CA VAL A 22 -11.49 -2.64 -17.73
C VAL A 22 -11.09 -1.33 -17.10
N GLN A 23 -11.60 -1.04 -15.91
CA GLN A 23 -11.23 0.18 -15.21
C GLN A 23 -9.76 0.11 -14.88
N LEU A 24 -8.97 1.01 -15.44
CA LEU A 24 -7.51 1.05 -15.29
C LEU A 24 -7.09 1.00 -13.81
N ASN A 25 -7.87 1.65 -12.94
CA ASN A 25 -7.64 1.62 -11.51
C ASN A 25 -7.73 0.20 -10.93
N ARG A 26 -8.65 -0.63 -11.42
CA ARG A 26 -8.77 -2.02 -10.97
C ARG A 26 -7.56 -2.86 -11.35
N GLU A 27 -7.05 -2.69 -12.55
CA GLU A 27 -5.81 -3.35 -12.98
C GLU A 27 -4.64 -2.93 -12.10
N HIS A 28 -4.48 -1.64 -11.86
CA HIS A 28 -3.43 -1.13 -10.96
C HIS A 28 -3.52 -1.73 -9.56
N ARG A 29 -4.73 -1.88 -8.98
CA ARG A 29 -4.90 -2.50 -7.67
C ARG A 29 -4.53 -3.99 -7.67
N LEU A 30 -4.82 -4.71 -8.75
CA LEU A 30 -4.40 -6.11 -8.90
C LEU A 30 -2.86 -6.23 -8.98
N TYR A 31 -2.19 -5.37 -9.75
CA TYR A 31 -0.72 -5.35 -9.76
C TYR A 31 -0.13 -5.00 -8.40
N GLN A 32 -0.72 -4.07 -7.68
CA GLN A 32 -0.29 -3.74 -6.32
C GLN A 32 -0.49 -4.90 -5.34
N ALA A 33 -1.59 -5.63 -5.44
CA ALA A 33 -1.85 -6.82 -4.63
C ALA A 33 -0.83 -7.95 -4.93
N ASP A 34 -0.56 -8.24 -6.21
CA ASP A 34 0.49 -9.19 -6.63
C ASP A 34 1.85 -8.81 -6.06
N TRP A 35 2.20 -7.50 -6.11
CA TRP A 35 3.44 -7.00 -5.54
C TRP A 35 3.52 -7.19 -4.02
N LEU A 36 2.41 -6.99 -3.29
CA LEU A 36 2.33 -7.23 -1.84
C LEU A 36 2.55 -8.69 -1.50
N MET A 37 1.97 -9.62 -2.24
CA MET A 37 2.17 -11.05 -2.03
C MET A 37 3.63 -11.45 -2.25
N ARG A 38 4.26 -10.97 -3.31
CA ARG A 38 5.65 -11.34 -3.67
C ARG A 38 6.71 -10.76 -2.73
N PHE A 39 6.57 -9.50 -2.32
CA PHE A 39 7.66 -8.78 -1.65
C PHE A 39 7.37 -8.39 -0.20
N TYR A 40 6.11 -8.41 0.23
CA TYR A 40 5.70 -8.02 1.57
C TYR A 40 5.14 -9.16 2.40
N LYS A 41 5.09 -10.38 1.83
CA LYS A 41 4.58 -11.59 2.48
C LYS A 41 3.12 -11.48 2.92
N PHE A 42 2.30 -10.86 2.09
CA PHE A 42 0.86 -10.91 2.26
C PHE A 42 0.29 -12.17 1.63
N ASP A 43 -0.70 -12.76 2.27
CA ASP A 43 -1.53 -13.79 1.66
C ASP A 43 -2.71 -13.16 0.90
N ALA A 44 -3.19 -13.85 -0.14
CA ALA A 44 -4.35 -13.37 -0.90
C ALA A 44 -5.59 -13.20 -0.02
N THR A 45 -5.79 -14.09 0.94
CA THR A 45 -6.90 -14.07 1.92
C THR A 45 -6.84 -12.89 2.89
N GLU A 46 -5.68 -12.25 3.05
CA GLU A 46 -5.55 -11.02 3.85
C GLU A 46 -6.00 -9.78 3.07
N LEU A 47 -5.92 -9.82 1.74
CA LEU A 47 -6.24 -8.69 0.87
C LEU A 47 -7.68 -8.70 0.40
N ILE A 48 -8.28 -9.88 0.26
CA ILE A 48 -9.67 -10.11 -0.13
C ILE A 48 -10.26 -11.24 0.71
N ASP A 49 -11.50 -11.09 1.12
CA ASP A 49 -12.27 -12.08 1.88
C ASP A 49 -13.68 -12.24 1.28
N GLU A 50 -14.48 -13.12 1.84
CA GLU A 50 -15.86 -13.34 1.36
C GLU A 50 -16.76 -12.12 1.52
N ALA A 51 -16.50 -11.29 2.53
CA ALA A 51 -17.24 -10.06 2.77
C ALA A 51 -16.78 -8.93 1.82
N HIS A 52 -15.49 -8.94 1.45
CA HIS A 52 -14.87 -7.93 0.57
C HIS A 52 -14.13 -8.63 -0.58
N PRO A 53 -14.87 -9.19 -1.57
CA PRO A 53 -14.28 -9.98 -2.65
C PRO A 53 -13.54 -9.15 -3.71
N PHE A 54 -13.57 -7.83 -3.59
CA PHE A 54 -12.93 -6.90 -4.52
C PHE A 54 -11.99 -5.94 -3.82
N LEU A 55 -10.87 -5.64 -4.48
CA LEU A 55 -9.95 -4.60 -4.03
C LEU A 55 -10.60 -3.22 -4.15
N ASP A 56 -10.32 -2.37 -3.17
CA ASP A 56 -10.79 -0.98 -3.15
C ASP A 56 -10.19 -0.18 -4.34
N PRO A 57 -11.02 0.47 -5.17
CA PRO A 57 -10.52 1.26 -6.30
C PRO A 57 -9.81 2.56 -5.87
N GLU A 58 -10.17 3.13 -4.73
CA GLU A 58 -9.65 4.43 -4.26
C GLU A 58 -8.37 4.28 -3.44
N LEU A 59 -8.29 3.22 -2.61
CA LEU A 59 -7.13 2.96 -1.74
C LEU A 59 -6.23 1.88 -2.31
N ASP A 60 -4.93 1.98 -2.02
CA ASP A 60 -4.02 0.88 -2.27
C ASP A 60 -4.29 -0.30 -1.30
N PRO A 61 -4.12 -1.54 -1.75
CA PRO A 61 -4.49 -2.73 -0.96
C PRO A 61 -3.83 -2.79 0.41
N LYS A 62 -2.60 -2.28 0.53
CA LYS A 62 -1.88 -2.22 1.81
C LYS A 62 -2.51 -1.24 2.80
N ALA A 63 -2.95 -0.07 2.31
CA ALA A 63 -3.63 0.91 3.15
C ALA A 63 -5.01 0.41 3.55
N ASN A 64 -5.73 -0.25 2.64
CA ASN A 64 -7.02 -0.84 2.93
C ASN A 64 -6.90 -1.92 4.02
N TRP A 65 -5.91 -2.82 3.88
CA TRP A 65 -5.62 -3.84 4.90
C TRP A 65 -5.32 -3.21 6.27
N ALA A 66 -4.49 -2.16 6.32
CA ALA A 66 -4.15 -1.48 7.57
C ALA A 66 -5.37 -0.80 8.23
N LEU A 67 -6.31 -0.28 7.44
CA LEU A 67 -7.56 0.29 7.97
C LEU A 67 -8.49 -0.79 8.55
N SER A 68 -8.50 -1.99 7.97
CA SER A 68 -9.27 -3.12 8.47
C SER A 68 -8.66 -3.74 9.74
N ASN A 69 -7.39 -3.48 10.02
CA ASN A 69 -6.63 -4.03 11.15
C ASN A 69 -6.06 -2.91 12.04
N LEU A 70 -6.85 -1.89 12.35
CA LEU A 70 -6.38 -0.74 13.16
C LEU A 70 -6.06 -1.10 14.61
N ASP A 71 -6.56 -2.21 15.11
CA ASP A 71 -6.31 -2.76 16.44
C ASP A 71 -4.83 -3.11 16.69
N ILE A 72 -4.09 -3.47 15.62
CA ILE A 72 -2.65 -3.75 15.72
C ILE A 72 -1.77 -2.50 15.55
N PHE A 73 -2.35 -1.36 15.25
CA PHE A 73 -1.65 -0.09 15.07
C PHE A 73 -1.97 0.88 16.22
N PRO A 74 -1.08 1.86 16.50
CA PRO A 74 0.22 2.09 15.87
C PRO A 74 1.33 1.16 16.40
N VAL A 75 2.31 0.85 15.55
CA VAL A 75 3.44 -0.01 15.90
C VAL A 75 4.71 0.79 16.22
N GLU A 76 5.47 0.34 17.25
CA GLU A 76 6.72 0.99 17.63
C GLU A 76 7.88 0.59 16.71
N VAL A 77 8.43 1.56 15.97
CA VAL A 77 9.46 1.29 14.95
C VAL A 77 10.76 0.74 15.51
N ASN A 78 11.07 1.10 16.78
CA ASN A 78 12.33 0.70 17.42
C ASN A 78 12.32 -0.75 17.90
N THR A 79 11.16 -1.36 18.12
CA THR A 79 11.04 -2.70 18.71
C THR A 79 10.38 -3.72 17.77
N THR A 80 9.45 -3.29 16.91
CA THR A 80 8.63 -4.18 16.07
C THR A 80 9.48 -5.01 15.10
N ASN A 81 8.97 -6.17 14.68
CA ASN A 81 9.67 -7.05 13.77
C ASN A 81 9.58 -6.57 12.30
N LEU A 82 10.36 -7.21 11.40
CA LEU A 82 10.39 -6.85 9.98
C LEU A 82 9.03 -7.04 9.32
N GLU A 83 8.30 -8.09 9.66
CA GLU A 83 7.01 -8.41 9.04
C GLU A 83 5.97 -7.35 9.34
N MET A 84 5.89 -6.90 10.59
CA MET A 84 5.02 -5.80 10.97
C MET A 84 5.41 -4.48 10.32
N LEU A 85 6.71 -4.18 10.18
CA LEU A 85 7.16 -3.00 9.43
C LEU A 85 6.72 -3.05 7.97
N LEU A 86 6.76 -4.24 7.35
CA LEU A 86 6.28 -4.44 5.97
C LEU A 86 4.76 -4.25 5.84
N ARG A 87 3.99 -4.38 6.91
CA ARG A 87 2.54 -4.15 6.93
C ARG A 87 2.16 -2.68 7.08
N VAL A 88 3.08 -1.83 7.56
CA VAL A 88 2.83 -0.39 7.71
C VAL A 88 2.72 0.30 6.36
N PRO A 89 1.61 1.00 6.03
CA PRO A 89 1.50 1.82 4.82
C PRO A 89 2.62 2.87 4.75
N GLY A 90 3.28 2.97 3.60
CA GLY A 90 4.41 3.88 3.41
C GLY A 90 5.79 3.33 3.79
N ILE A 91 5.88 2.12 4.37
CA ILE A 91 7.16 1.44 4.61
C ILE A 91 7.30 0.30 3.61
N GLY A 92 8.26 0.41 2.71
CA GLY A 92 8.60 -0.62 1.73
C GLY A 92 9.69 -1.57 2.24
N PRO A 93 10.02 -2.66 1.49
CA PRO A 93 11.05 -3.62 1.90
C PRO A 93 12.42 -3.00 2.14
N ARG A 94 12.80 -2.02 1.32
CA ARG A 94 14.04 -1.25 1.49
C ARG A 94 14.02 -0.42 2.77
N GLY A 95 12.93 0.34 2.98
CA GLY A 95 12.74 1.17 4.18
C GLY A 95 12.71 0.34 5.45
N ALA A 96 11.99 -0.78 5.48
CA ALA A 96 11.94 -1.69 6.62
C ALA A 96 13.32 -2.25 6.99
N ARG A 97 14.10 -2.70 6.00
CA ARG A 97 15.49 -3.15 6.23
C ARG A 97 16.40 -2.05 6.74
N ASN A 98 16.24 -0.83 6.22
CA ASN A 98 16.99 0.33 6.69
C ASN A 98 16.65 0.67 8.14
N ILE A 99 15.38 0.62 8.53
CA ILE A 99 14.92 0.80 9.92
C ILE A 99 15.58 -0.24 10.83
N ILE A 100 15.49 -1.54 10.47
CA ILE A 100 16.09 -2.63 11.26
C ILE A 100 17.60 -2.44 11.42
N ARG A 101 18.29 -1.97 10.39
CA ARG A 101 19.73 -1.70 10.43
C ARG A 101 20.05 -0.49 11.33
N ALA A 102 19.36 0.62 11.11
CA ALA A 102 19.65 1.89 11.77
C ALA A 102 19.36 1.83 13.29
N ARG A 103 18.28 1.15 13.71
CA ARG A 103 17.92 1.04 15.13
C ARG A 103 18.92 0.23 15.98
N ARG A 104 19.85 -0.51 15.34
CA ARG A 104 20.93 -1.21 16.06
C ARG A 104 21.97 -0.24 16.63
N SER A 105 22.13 0.92 16.02
CA SER A 105 23.14 1.91 16.37
C SER A 105 22.56 3.10 17.12
N THR A 106 21.28 3.42 16.91
CA THR A 106 20.63 4.58 17.51
C THR A 106 19.13 4.38 17.66
N CYS A 107 18.55 5.02 18.65
CA CYS A 107 17.10 5.06 18.77
C CYS A 107 16.52 6.00 17.73
N LEU A 108 15.64 5.46 16.86
CA LEU A 108 15.08 6.21 15.75
C LEU A 108 13.96 7.13 16.22
N ARG A 109 14.03 8.38 15.76
CA ARG A 109 13.01 9.40 15.89
C ARG A 109 12.55 9.85 14.51
N GLU A 110 11.58 10.74 14.46
CA GLU A 110 11.03 11.25 13.20
C GLU A 110 12.10 11.75 12.20
N PRO A 111 13.09 12.59 12.58
CA PRO A 111 14.09 13.11 11.64
C PRO A 111 14.93 12.00 10.98
N GLU A 112 15.27 10.95 11.74
CA GLU A 112 16.01 9.80 11.24
C GLU A 112 15.15 8.98 10.27
N LEU A 113 13.89 8.73 10.62
CA LEU A 113 12.96 7.97 9.78
C LEU A 113 12.76 8.61 8.40
N ARG A 114 12.67 9.93 8.33
CA ARG A 114 12.53 10.66 7.06
C ARG A 114 13.70 10.42 6.10
N LYS A 115 14.90 10.11 6.62
CA LYS A 115 16.11 9.85 5.84
C LYS A 115 16.24 8.40 5.38
N LEU A 116 15.41 7.48 5.91
CA LEU A 116 15.54 6.04 5.63
C LEU A 116 14.82 5.56 4.37
N GLY A 117 14.27 6.48 3.56
CA GLY A 117 13.59 6.14 2.29
C GLY A 117 12.21 5.53 2.50
N ILE A 118 11.47 6.01 3.50
CA ILE A 118 10.06 5.65 3.73
C ILE A 118 9.14 6.79 3.31
N ALA A 119 7.91 6.48 2.91
CA ALA A 119 6.88 7.48 2.66
C ALA A 119 6.28 7.95 4.01
N PHE A 120 7.06 8.76 4.75
CA PHE A 120 6.74 9.18 6.11
C PHE A 120 5.36 9.83 6.24
N LYS A 121 4.91 10.59 5.23
CA LYS A 121 3.58 11.24 5.20
C LYS A 121 2.43 10.23 5.35
N ARG A 122 2.62 8.99 4.89
CA ARG A 122 1.66 7.88 5.02
C ARG A 122 1.92 7.07 6.28
N ALA A 123 3.20 6.74 6.55
CA ALA A 123 3.60 5.89 7.65
C ALA A 123 3.28 6.49 9.03
N ARG A 124 3.33 7.81 9.17
CA ARG A 124 3.14 8.52 10.46
C ARG A 124 1.85 8.16 11.19
N TYR A 125 0.80 7.80 10.46
CA TYR A 125 -0.50 7.44 11.05
C TYR A 125 -0.54 6.04 11.65
N PHE A 126 0.47 5.22 11.41
CA PHE A 126 0.51 3.82 11.80
C PHE A 126 1.72 3.47 12.68
N ILE A 127 2.53 4.46 13.06
CA ILE A 127 3.77 4.23 13.82
C ILE A 127 3.89 5.09 15.06
N THR A 128 4.60 4.56 16.04
CA THR A 128 5.17 5.29 17.17
C THR A 128 6.69 5.26 17.10
N CYS A 129 7.32 6.29 17.66
CA CYS A 129 8.76 6.38 17.84
C CYS A 129 9.05 6.70 19.30
N THR A 130 9.73 5.80 20.01
CA THR A 130 9.99 5.94 21.46
C THR A 130 8.71 6.19 22.28
N GLY A 131 7.67 5.43 21.97
CA GLY A 131 6.37 5.55 22.62
C GLY A 131 5.54 6.78 22.20
N LYS A 132 6.09 7.65 21.35
CA LYS A 132 5.37 8.84 20.88
C LYS A 132 4.71 8.57 19.53
N TYR A 133 3.40 8.75 19.46
CA TYR A 133 2.63 8.65 18.21
C TYR A 133 3.02 9.78 17.25
N GLN A 134 3.17 9.44 15.96
CA GLN A 134 3.64 10.37 14.93
C GLN A 134 2.50 11.03 14.15
N GLY A 135 1.28 10.52 14.30
CA GLY A 135 0.06 11.11 13.74
C GLY A 135 -0.58 12.12 14.69
N CYS A 136 -1.88 12.34 14.51
CA CYS A 136 -2.71 13.10 15.43
C CYS A 136 -3.76 12.14 16.01
N ASP A 137 -3.89 12.09 17.34
CA ASP A 137 -4.82 11.17 18.01
C ASP A 137 -6.27 11.37 17.57
N ALA A 138 -6.67 12.61 17.35
CA ALA A 138 -8.02 12.95 16.82
C ALA A 138 -8.28 12.39 15.41
N GLU A 139 -7.22 12.03 14.69
CA GLU A 139 -7.29 11.49 13.33
C GLU A 139 -7.20 9.97 13.27
N PHE A 140 -6.93 9.31 14.40
CA PHE A 140 -6.88 7.86 14.50
C PHE A 140 -8.29 7.25 14.52
N ASN A 141 -8.98 7.46 13.41
CA ASN A 141 -10.34 7.01 13.14
C ASN A 141 -10.37 6.45 11.71
N PRO A 142 -10.99 5.28 11.45
CA PRO A 142 -11.00 4.64 10.14
C PRO A 142 -11.42 5.59 9.01
N ASN A 143 -12.50 6.33 9.19
CA ASN A 143 -13.03 7.24 8.17
C ASN A 143 -12.10 8.44 7.90
N ALA A 144 -11.55 9.04 8.95
CA ALA A 144 -10.62 10.16 8.81
C ALA A 144 -9.30 9.72 8.15
N LEU A 145 -8.78 8.55 8.56
CA LEU A 145 -7.59 7.97 7.96
C LEU A 145 -7.81 7.60 6.49
N ARG A 146 -8.98 6.99 6.16
CA ARG A 146 -9.34 6.67 4.79
C ARG A 146 -9.31 7.90 3.90
N ALA A 147 -9.99 8.97 4.30
CA ALA A 147 -10.03 10.22 3.54
C ALA A 147 -8.63 10.81 3.32
N LYS A 148 -7.77 10.79 4.34
CA LYS A 148 -6.39 11.29 4.23
C LYS A 148 -5.51 10.43 3.35
N LEU A 149 -5.61 9.12 3.44
CA LEU A 149 -4.83 8.20 2.61
C LEU A 149 -5.25 8.28 1.14
N ALA A 150 -6.55 8.42 0.85
CA ALA A 150 -7.07 8.65 -0.49
C ALA A 150 -6.52 9.96 -1.07
N ALA A 151 -6.62 11.07 -0.33
CA ALA A 151 -6.08 12.36 -0.76
C ALA A 151 -4.55 12.34 -0.98
N LEU A 152 -3.80 11.50 -0.26
CA LEU A 152 -2.37 11.30 -0.50
C LEU A 152 -2.09 10.43 -1.72
N ALA A 153 -2.98 9.48 -2.05
CA ALA A 153 -2.87 8.66 -3.25
C ALA A 153 -3.09 9.51 -4.51
N ASP A 154 -4.13 10.34 -4.55
CA ASP A 154 -4.44 11.22 -5.68
C ASP A 154 -3.29 12.18 -6.01
N ARG A 155 -2.60 12.69 -4.98
CA ARG A 155 -1.43 13.57 -5.19
C ARG A 155 -0.24 12.87 -5.83
N ILE A 156 -0.07 11.59 -5.60
CA ILE A 156 0.99 10.79 -6.22
C ILE A 156 0.64 10.56 -7.70
N PHE A 157 -0.60 10.19 -8.01
CA PHE A 157 -1.05 10.03 -9.39
C PHE A 157 -1.05 11.35 -10.19
N ALA A 158 -1.36 12.46 -9.54
CA ALA A 158 -1.31 13.78 -10.18
C ALA A 158 0.12 14.31 -10.40
N ALA A 159 1.08 13.92 -9.54
CA ALA A 159 2.49 14.29 -9.68
C ALA A 159 3.25 13.41 -10.68
N ASP A 160 2.85 12.14 -10.81
CA ASP A 160 3.46 11.15 -11.70
C ASP A 160 2.68 11.00 -13.00
N GLY A 161 2.15 12.05 -13.57
CA GLY A 161 1.52 12.08 -14.90
C GLY A 161 2.43 11.53 -16.04
N CYS A 162 3.41 10.71 -15.66
CA CYS A 162 4.28 9.93 -16.51
C CYS A 162 4.46 8.55 -15.89
N MET A 163 4.04 7.53 -16.60
CA MET A 163 4.38 6.13 -16.36
C MET A 163 5.90 5.98 -16.48
N ALA A 164 6.65 6.30 -15.45
CA ALA A 164 8.07 6.04 -15.44
C ALA A 164 8.55 5.79 -14.03
N SER A 165 9.15 4.62 -13.87
CA SER A 165 10.05 4.19 -12.81
C SER A 165 9.51 3.12 -11.87
N PHE A 166 9.17 1.96 -12.46
CA PHE A 166 9.42 0.68 -11.82
C PHE A 166 10.72 0.10 -12.43
N THR A 167 11.86 0.59 -11.99
CA THR A 167 13.17 -0.03 -12.15
C THR A 167 13.80 -0.23 -10.77
#